data_0d5250c3ede1ef67c4e5ce37952fa69b
#
_entry.id   0d5250c3ede1ef67c4e5ce37952fa69b
#
_cell.length_a   1.000
_cell.length_b   1.000
_cell.length_c   1.000
_cell.angle_alpha   90.00
_cell.angle_beta   90.00
_cell.angle_gamma   90.00
#
_symmetry.space_group_name_H-M   'P 1'
#
loop_
_entity.id
_entity.type
_entity.pdbx_description
1 polymer ?
#
loop_
_entity_poly.entity_id
_entity_poly.type
_entity_poly.pdbx_seq_one_letter_code
_entity_poly.pdbx_strand_id
1 'polypeptide(L)'
;ANSMRFKAGGNEVVEMDGNTVTFNDGGADYNFTIETTGNANMFYVDGGDDRVCIGTNSSGLTLASALGSSSLTVADGILFGVSSGTTSYVGTGDTTGDLALVANAAPGNLGATRSVRIKGGTSGGGGPTEIAFFTANDGTVFNPDRAAAQDFRVASGSENHMLFVDAGADHLMIAKSGGNASFSVSGSLFYKSGEVNLTRDDNNILYMNRTTSDGNLVQFYQAGSLEGSISISGTTTSFNGFSGLHESSGIPTNTPVGTVVSTIDELDVYATMQGEEGDESPCPKAGQPRVDHAKVKVSDTSGDACVYGVVKLFNAQGKVNVTSVGIGSIRVTGACAKGDLLESNGDGTAKVQSDDIIRSKTIGKVTIGNSNTGVKLVACVMYCG
;
A
#
# COMPACT_ATOMS: atom_id res chain seq x y z
N ALA A 1 26.96 -33.11 65.09
CA ALA A 1 26.77 -31.79 64.55
C ALA A 1 26.43 -30.88 65.73
N ASN A 2 27.18 -29.79 65.88
CA ASN A 2 26.88 -28.78 66.91
C ASN A 2 25.96 -27.74 66.24
N SER A 3 24.67 -27.87 66.53
CA SER A 3 23.71 -26.80 66.14
C SER A 3 23.16 -26.14 67.42
N MET A 4 22.92 -24.82 67.30
CA MET A 4 22.19 -24.06 68.31
C MET A 4 20.73 -23.95 67.80
N ARG A 5 19.79 -24.28 68.69
CA ARG A 5 18.36 -24.29 68.33
C ARG A 5 17.55 -23.47 69.30
N PHE A 6 16.72 -22.59 68.77
CA PHE A 6 15.71 -21.88 69.54
C PHE A 6 14.34 -22.53 69.31
N LYS A 7 13.65 -22.85 70.39
CA LYS A 7 12.33 -23.51 70.30
C LYS A 7 11.26 -22.69 71.01
N ALA A 8 10.07 -22.64 70.39
CA ALA A 8 8.87 -22.07 70.95
C ALA A 8 7.73 -23.13 70.87
N GLY A 9 6.97 -23.37 71.92
CA GLY A 9 5.86 -24.34 71.92
C GLY A 9 6.25 -25.74 71.48
N GLY A 10 7.54 -26.14 71.66
CA GLY A 10 8.05 -27.47 71.29
C GLY A 10 8.62 -27.54 69.87
N ASN A 11 8.31 -26.59 69.00
CA ASN A 11 8.79 -26.53 67.61
C ASN A 11 10.11 -25.77 67.54
N GLU A 12 10.95 -26.11 66.55
CA GLU A 12 12.16 -25.35 66.22
C GLU A 12 11.83 -24.12 65.43
N VAL A 13 12.14 -22.96 65.97
CA VAL A 13 11.88 -21.67 65.32
C VAL A 13 13.12 -21.15 64.54
N VAL A 14 14.29 -21.39 65.16
CA VAL A 14 15.57 -21.04 64.49
C VAL A 14 16.58 -22.14 64.76
N GLU A 15 17.23 -22.67 63.77
CA GLU A 15 18.40 -23.52 63.88
C GLU A 15 19.63 -22.78 63.28
N MET A 16 20.74 -22.86 63.96
CA MET A 16 22.06 -22.45 63.49
C MET A 16 22.95 -23.69 63.48
N ASP A 17 23.26 -24.21 62.32
CA ASP A 17 24.26 -25.22 62.09
C ASP A 17 25.56 -24.61 61.48
N GLY A 18 26.56 -25.44 61.17
CA GLY A 18 27.86 -24.96 60.80
C GLY A 18 27.92 -23.99 59.62
N ASN A 19 26.92 -23.93 58.77
CA ASN A 19 26.89 -23.18 57.52
C ASN A 19 25.61 -22.36 57.26
N THR A 20 24.50 -22.64 57.97
CA THR A 20 23.19 -22.02 57.75
C THR A 20 22.56 -21.53 59.04
N VAL A 21 21.71 -20.52 58.89
CA VAL A 21 20.70 -20.14 59.89
C VAL A 21 19.34 -20.35 59.23
N THR A 22 18.62 -21.31 59.76
CA THR A 22 17.29 -21.66 59.25
C THR A 22 16.21 -21.12 60.21
N PHE A 23 15.34 -20.29 59.70
CA PHE A 23 14.15 -19.85 60.41
C PHE A 23 12.99 -20.76 60.03
N ASN A 24 12.17 -21.19 61.01
CA ASN A 24 11.05 -22.10 60.85
C ASN A 24 11.47 -23.50 60.34
N ASP A 25 12.56 -24.03 60.86
CA ASP A 25 13.12 -25.32 60.45
C ASP A 25 12.13 -26.49 60.62
N GLY A 26 11.23 -26.39 61.55
CA GLY A 26 10.17 -27.37 61.78
C GLY A 26 9.01 -27.35 60.82
N GLY A 27 9.00 -26.39 59.82
CA GLY A 27 7.94 -26.24 58.80
C GLY A 27 6.54 -25.98 59.41
N ALA A 28 6.48 -25.32 60.56
CA ALA A 28 5.21 -24.91 61.15
C ALA A 28 4.74 -23.57 60.57
N ASP A 29 3.49 -23.21 60.79
CA ASP A 29 2.94 -21.90 60.38
C ASP A 29 3.50 -20.77 61.27
N TYR A 30 4.83 -20.56 61.18
CA TYR A 30 5.53 -19.44 61.83
C TYR A 30 6.00 -18.45 60.78
N ASN A 31 5.67 -17.17 60.98
CA ASN A 31 6.08 -16.10 60.12
C ASN A 31 7.43 -15.51 60.56
N PHE A 32 8.27 -15.13 59.62
CA PHE A 32 9.46 -14.36 59.88
C PHE A 32 9.22 -12.90 59.51
N THR A 33 9.38 -12.00 60.44
CA THR A 33 9.07 -10.57 60.25
C THR A 33 10.26 -9.72 60.67
N ILE A 34 10.59 -8.73 59.81
CA ILE A 34 11.47 -7.61 60.17
C ILE A 34 10.59 -6.35 60.20
N GLU A 35 10.57 -5.70 61.33
CA GLU A 35 9.79 -4.48 61.58
C GLU A 35 10.67 -3.22 61.58
N THR A 36 10.05 -2.09 61.26
CA THR A 36 10.61 -0.76 61.45
C THR A 36 9.63 0.09 62.27
N THR A 37 10.07 1.24 62.73
CA THR A 37 9.22 2.13 63.55
C THR A 37 7.91 2.51 62.87
N GLY A 38 7.88 2.52 61.52
CA GLY A 38 6.68 2.91 60.74
C GLY A 38 6.02 1.77 59.99
N ASN A 39 6.58 0.57 60.00
CA ASN A 39 6.04 -0.57 59.27
C ASN A 39 6.36 -1.90 59.96
N ALA A 40 5.30 -2.59 60.45
CA ALA A 40 5.40 -3.88 61.12
C ALA A 40 5.71 -5.05 60.17
N ASN A 41 5.69 -4.87 58.85
CA ASN A 41 5.90 -5.90 57.84
C ASN A 41 6.89 -5.41 56.78
N MET A 42 8.02 -4.82 57.16
CA MET A 42 9.01 -4.32 56.22
C MET A 42 9.61 -5.47 55.36
N PHE A 43 9.87 -6.62 55.99
CA PHE A 43 10.14 -7.86 55.32
C PHE A 43 9.33 -8.95 56.05
N TYR A 44 8.53 -9.70 55.31
CA TYR A 44 7.60 -10.66 55.91
C TYR A 44 7.61 -11.93 55.06
N VAL A 45 7.93 -13.06 55.72
CA VAL A 45 7.81 -14.42 55.17
C VAL A 45 6.65 -15.08 55.87
N ASP A 46 5.62 -15.43 55.13
CA ASP A 46 4.42 -16.11 55.61
C ASP A 46 4.61 -17.61 55.49
N GLY A 47 4.71 -18.29 56.65
CA GLY A 47 4.93 -19.72 56.67
C GLY A 47 3.65 -20.54 56.41
N GLY A 48 2.48 -19.92 56.53
CA GLY A 48 1.21 -20.58 56.24
C GLY A 48 0.79 -20.48 54.77
N ASP A 49 1.15 -19.38 54.09
CA ASP A 49 0.80 -19.13 52.71
C ASP A 49 1.99 -19.23 51.71
N ASP A 50 3.15 -19.70 52.19
CA ASP A 50 4.39 -19.92 51.39
C ASP A 50 4.78 -18.68 50.55
N ARG A 51 4.75 -17.48 51.11
CA ARG A 51 5.01 -16.24 50.38
C ARG A 51 5.99 -15.30 51.09
N VAL A 52 6.66 -14.46 50.30
CA VAL A 52 7.49 -13.38 50.79
C VAL A 52 6.86 -12.04 50.42
N CYS A 53 6.71 -11.14 51.38
CA CYS A 53 6.17 -9.80 51.21
C CYS A 53 7.17 -8.75 51.66
N ILE A 54 7.20 -7.60 51.00
CA ILE A 54 8.01 -6.47 51.41
C ILE A 54 7.10 -5.24 51.53
N GLY A 55 7.08 -4.64 52.71
CA GLY A 55 6.28 -3.46 53.00
C GLY A 55 4.78 -3.70 53.26
N THR A 56 4.32 -4.96 53.22
CA THR A 56 2.93 -5.37 53.47
C THR A 56 2.82 -6.80 53.92
N ASN A 57 1.73 -7.17 54.60
CA ASN A 57 1.36 -8.55 54.95
C ASN A 57 0.20 -9.09 54.08
N SER A 58 -0.26 -8.36 53.10
CA SER A 58 -1.29 -8.82 52.17
C SER A 58 -0.68 -9.43 50.91
N SER A 59 -1.48 -10.19 50.16
CA SER A 59 -1.07 -10.85 48.92
C SER A 59 -0.62 -9.89 47.84
N GLY A 60 0.66 -9.51 47.89
CA GLY A 60 1.28 -8.61 46.89
C GLY A 60 2.65 -8.13 47.36
N LEU A 61 3.68 -8.41 46.57
CA LEU A 61 4.99 -7.83 46.80
C LEU A 61 4.91 -6.34 46.42
N THR A 62 4.73 -5.46 47.42
CA THR A 62 4.73 -4.00 47.18
C THR A 62 6.10 -3.46 47.51
N LEU A 63 6.99 -3.37 46.53
CA LEU A 63 8.28 -2.73 46.64
C LEU A 63 8.17 -1.20 46.63
N ALA A 64 7.04 -0.64 46.24
CA ALA A 64 6.87 0.77 45.91
C ALA A 64 6.94 1.74 47.09
N SER A 65 6.47 1.37 48.29
CA SER A 65 6.53 2.28 49.45
C SER A 65 7.87 2.25 50.18
N ALA A 66 8.71 1.26 49.89
CA ALA A 66 10.02 1.13 50.53
C ALA A 66 11.16 1.81 49.80
N LEU A 67 11.01 2.06 48.51
CA LEU A 67 12.10 2.53 47.63
C LEU A 67 12.07 4.06 47.38
N GLY A 68 11.01 4.78 47.72
CA GLY A 68 10.87 6.19 47.39
C GLY A 68 11.17 6.49 45.90
N SER A 69 12.21 7.28 45.62
CA SER A 69 12.68 7.50 44.24
C SER A 69 13.73 6.50 43.76
N SER A 70 13.91 5.37 44.47
CA SER A 70 14.92 4.35 44.16
C SER A 70 14.38 3.29 43.17
N SER A 71 15.27 2.69 42.39
CA SER A 71 14.94 1.67 41.40
C SER A 71 15.20 0.26 41.95
N LEU A 72 14.36 -0.73 41.58
CA LEU A 72 14.69 -2.14 41.71
C LEU A 72 15.64 -2.53 40.57
N THR A 73 16.88 -2.88 40.90
CA THR A 73 17.84 -3.40 39.94
C THR A 73 17.88 -4.91 40.00
N VAL A 74 17.58 -5.60 38.90
CA VAL A 74 17.66 -7.06 38.76
C VAL A 74 18.67 -7.34 37.64
N ALA A 75 19.71 -8.14 37.94
CA ALA A 75 20.82 -8.39 37.03
C ALA A 75 20.40 -9.12 35.75
N ASP A 76 19.53 -10.12 35.86
CA ASP A 76 19.19 -11.05 34.78
C ASP A 76 17.74 -10.95 34.26
N GLY A 77 16.89 -10.16 34.88
CA GLY A 77 15.51 -9.92 34.45
C GLY A 77 14.45 -10.30 35.49
N ILE A 78 13.24 -9.82 35.25
CA ILE A 78 12.04 -10.10 36.07
C ILE A 78 11.10 -10.96 35.22
N LEU A 79 10.82 -12.18 35.69
CA LEU A 79 9.83 -13.05 35.06
C LEU A 79 8.52 -12.99 35.86
N PHE A 80 7.45 -12.56 35.20
CA PHE A 80 6.10 -12.68 35.73
C PHE A 80 5.51 -14.01 35.29
N GLY A 81 5.63 -15.02 36.17
CA GLY A 81 5.01 -16.32 35.94
C GLY A 81 3.54 -16.30 36.36
N VAL A 82 2.67 -16.83 35.51
CA VAL A 82 1.25 -17.03 35.82
C VAL A 82 0.86 -18.46 35.63
N SER A 83 -0.02 -18.96 36.50
CA SER A 83 -0.73 -20.20 36.25
C SER A 83 -1.72 -20.01 35.10
N SER A 84 -2.05 -21.08 34.37
CA SER A 84 -2.92 -21.01 33.20
C SER A 84 -4.24 -20.29 33.51
N GLY A 85 -4.62 -19.32 32.67
CA GLY A 85 -5.88 -18.57 32.77
C GLY A 85 -5.81 -17.22 33.48
N THR A 86 -4.63 -16.78 33.95
CA THR A 86 -4.46 -15.45 34.57
C THR A 86 -3.55 -14.56 33.71
N THR A 87 -3.73 -13.24 33.80
CA THR A 87 -2.92 -12.26 33.09
C THR A 87 -1.95 -11.58 34.04
N SER A 88 -0.66 -11.52 33.68
CA SER A 88 0.31 -10.72 34.40
C SER A 88 0.23 -9.28 33.90
N TYR A 89 0.19 -8.32 34.80
CA TYR A 89 0.17 -6.89 34.49
C TYR A 89 1.50 -6.26 34.86
N VAL A 90 2.01 -5.42 33.91
CA VAL A 90 3.04 -4.42 34.17
C VAL A 90 2.38 -3.08 33.93
N GLY A 91 2.23 -2.27 34.94
CA GLY A 91 1.51 -1.01 34.84
C GLY A 91 1.85 -0.06 35.97
N THR A 92 1.44 1.20 35.84
CA THR A 92 1.49 2.21 36.91
C THR A 92 0.19 2.13 37.72
N GLY A 93 0.30 2.11 39.04
CA GLY A 93 -0.87 2.18 39.93
C GLY A 93 -1.43 3.60 40.08
N ASP A 94 -0.85 4.60 39.44
CA ASP A 94 -1.25 5.99 39.47
C ASP A 94 -1.99 6.38 38.18
N THR A 95 -3.01 7.23 38.30
CA THR A 95 -3.82 7.72 37.18
C THR A 95 -3.09 8.79 36.33
N THR A 96 -1.92 9.25 36.77
CA THR A 96 -1.14 10.31 36.11
C THR A 96 0.28 9.92 35.71
N GLY A 97 0.72 8.68 36.04
CA GLY A 97 2.06 8.20 35.75
C GLY A 97 2.18 7.43 34.43
N ASP A 98 3.25 7.64 33.70
CA ASP A 98 3.59 6.90 32.49
C ASP A 98 4.34 5.61 32.80
N LEU A 99 4.03 4.51 32.10
CA LEU A 99 4.87 3.32 32.02
C LEU A 99 5.89 3.49 30.91
N ALA A 100 7.14 3.77 31.25
CA ALA A 100 8.22 3.84 30.31
C ALA A 100 8.98 2.49 30.19
N LEU A 101 8.96 1.88 29.00
CA LEU A 101 9.81 0.76 28.63
C LEU A 101 11.04 1.32 27.88
N VAL A 102 12.17 1.41 28.54
CA VAL A 102 13.37 2.03 27.98
C VAL A 102 14.49 1.01 27.80
N ALA A 103 14.96 0.84 26.56
CA ALA A 103 16.19 0.11 26.27
C ALA A 103 17.36 1.11 26.24
N ASN A 104 18.08 1.26 27.38
CA ASN A 104 19.14 2.25 27.51
C ASN A 104 20.54 1.65 27.28
N ALA A 105 21.45 2.44 26.69
CA ALA A 105 22.87 2.09 26.56
C ALA A 105 23.66 2.62 27.75
N ALA A 106 24.50 1.80 28.36
CA ALA A 106 25.52 2.28 29.24
C ALA A 106 26.53 3.17 28.47
N PRO A 107 26.98 4.28 29.02
CA PRO A 107 28.00 5.11 28.37
C PRO A 107 29.24 4.27 28.00
N GLY A 108 29.64 4.27 26.74
CA GLY A 108 30.86 3.60 26.25
C GLY A 108 30.63 2.32 25.42
N ASN A 109 29.43 1.81 25.29
CA ASN A 109 29.18 0.62 24.45
C ASN A 109 28.46 0.99 23.14
N LEU A 110 29.19 1.40 22.13
CA LEU A 110 28.69 1.93 20.85
C LEU A 110 28.31 0.85 19.80
N GLY A 111 28.39 -0.44 20.17
CA GLY A 111 28.23 -1.53 19.16
C GLY A 111 26.98 -2.39 19.29
N ALA A 112 26.11 -2.16 20.26
CA ALA A 112 24.94 -3.03 20.46
C ALA A 112 23.65 -2.33 20.05
N THR A 113 22.93 -2.90 19.09
CA THR A 113 21.56 -2.50 18.74
C THR A 113 20.65 -2.77 19.95
N ARG A 114 20.04 -1.72 20.48
CA ARG A 114 19.14 -1.80 21.62
C ARG A 114 17.73 -1.59 21.18
N SER A 115 16.84 -2.47 21.59
CA SER A 115 15.44 -2.45 21.18
C SER A 115 14.53 -2.85 22.34
N VAL A 116 13.37 -2.26 22.41
CA VAL A 116 12.21 -2.81 23.12
C VAL A 116 11.52 -3.77 22.14
N ARG A 117 11.39 -5.03 22.51
CA ARG A 117 10.84 -6.06 21.63
C ARG A 117 9.55 -6.63 22.18
N ILE A 118 8.52 -6.71 21.34
CA ILE A 118 7.28 -7.38 21.63
C ILE A 118 7.28 -8.70 20.87
N LYS A 119 7.13 -9.80 21.59
CA LYS A 119 7.16 -11.15 21.01
C LYS A 119 5.87 -11.89 21.33
N GLY A 120 5.32 -12.60 20.33
CA GLY A 120 4.19 -13.50 20.48
C GLY A 120 4.64 -14.97 20.52
N GLY A 121 3.98 -15.78 21.33
CA GLY A 121 4.20 -17.23 21.35
C GLY A 121 3.50 -17.90 20.16
N THR A 122 4.11 -18.96 19.60
CA THR A 122 3.48 -19.82 18.59
C THR A 122 2.92 -21.07 19.27
N SER A 123 1.69 -21.46 18.92
CA SER A 123 1.05 -22.69 19.42
C SER A 123 1.59 -23.94 18.68
N GLY A 124 2.85 -24.26 18.82
CA GLY A 124 3.41 -25.39 18.04
C GLY A 124 4.89 -25.67 18.28
N GLY A 125 5.47 -25.14 19.36
CA GLY A 125 6.86 -25.46 19.77
C GLY A 125 7.94 -24.69 19.01
N GLY A 126 7.61 -23.75 18.15
CA GLY A 126 8.55 -22.76 17.63
C GLY A 126 8.85 -21.69 18.68
N GLY A 127 10.03 -21.08 18.63
CA GLY A 127 10.39 -19.95 19.49
C GLY A 127 9.45 -18.75 19.28
N PRO A 128 9.40 -17.79 20.23
CA PRO A 128 8.53 -16.63 20.13
C PRO A 128 8.94 -15.75 18.93
N THR A 129 7.97 -15.44 18.05
CA THR A 129 8.16 -14.60 16.88
C THR A 129 8.11 -13.12 17.26
N GLU A 130 8.97 -12.29 16.69
CA GLU A 130 8.94 -10.86 16.93
C GLU A 130 7.76 -10.22 16.20
N ILE A 131 6.88 -9.56 16.94
CA ILE A 131 5.73 -8.82 16.41
C ILE A 131 6.14 -7.38 16.08
N ALA A 132 6.88 -6.75 17.00
CA ALA A 132 7.38 -5.39 16.81
C ALA A 132 8.66 -5.16 17.60
N PHE A 133 9.53 -4.30 17.10
CA PHE A 133 10.62 -3.75 17.88
C PHE A 133 10.77 -2.23 17.62
N PHE A 134 11.31 -1.56 18.64
CA PHE A 134 11.54 -0.11 18.64
C PHE A 134 13.04 0.10 18.85
N THR A 135 13.73 0.67 17.89
CA THR A 135 15.17 0.95 17.97
C THR A 135 15.45 2.44 17.78
N ALA A 136 16.56 2.91 18.33
CA ALA A 136 16.97 4.31 18.19
C ALA A 136 17.38 4.67 16.74
N ASN A 137 17.88 3.69 15.97
CA ASN A 137 18.45 3.93 14.64
C ASN A 137 17.50 3.57 13.51
N ASP A 138 16.65 2.55 13.67
CA ASP A 138 15.79 2.01 12.61
C ASP A 138 14.32 2.35 12.81
N GLY A 139 13.99 3.08 13.89
CA GLY A 139 12.61 3.45 14.23
C GLY A 139 11.78 2.27 14.73
N THR A 140 10.48 2.30 14.43
CA THR A 140 9.53 1.24 14.80
C THR A 140 9.31 0.31 13.62
N VAL A 141 9.56 -0.98 13.82
CA VAL A 141 9.32 -2.01 12.79
C VAL A 141 8.27 -2.99 13.31
N PHE A 142 7.23 -3.18 12.51
CA PHE A 142 6.22 -4.23 12.69
C PHE A 142 6.53 -5.39 11.74
N ASN A 143 6.36 -6.63 12.19
CA ASN A 143 6.69 -7.85 11.43
C ASN A 143 8.14 -7.86 10.90
N PRO A 144 9.16 -7.71 11.76
CA PRO A 144 10.57 -7.67 11.33
C PRO A 144 11.04 -8.97 10.67
N ASP A 145 10.44 -10.10 11.05
CA ASP A 145 10.75 -11.42 10.53
C ASP A 145 10.10 -11.70 9.16
N ARG A 146 9.28 -10.76 8.67
CA ARG A 146 8.54 -10.86 7.39
C ARG A 146 7.66 -12.11 7.30
N ALA A 147 7.07 -12.51 8.42
CA ALA A 147 6.16 -13.64 8.46
C ALA A 147 4.84 -13.31 7.76
N ALA A 148 4.44 -14.11 6.76
CA ALA A 148 3.25 -13.89 5.94
C ALA A 148 1.92 -13.87 6.71
N ALA A 149 1.89 -14.45 7.93
CA ALA A 149 0.70 -14.46 8.78
C ALA A 149 0.67 -13.31 9.82
N GLN A 150 1.59 -12.37 9.76
CA GLN A 150 1.70 -11.25 10.71
C GLN A 150 1.31 -9.92 10.05
N ASP A 151 0.05 -9.71 9.89
CA ASP A 151 -0.50 -8.48 9.33
C ASP A 151 -0.44 -7.32 10.33
N PHE A 152 -0.31 -6.10 9.81
CA PHE A 152 -0.53 -4.89 10.59
C PHE A 152 -1.90 -4.30 10.26
N ARG A 153 -2.72 -4.05 11.29
CA ARG A 153 -4.08 -3.58 11.12
C ARG A 153 -4.44 -2.46 12.09
N VAL A 154 -5.11 -1.44 11.58
CA VAL A 154 -5.82 -0.43 12.36
C VAL A 154 -7.30 -0.54 12.03
N ALA A 155 -8.13 -0.71 13.05
CA ALA A 155 -9.58 -0.76 12.92
C ALA A 155 -10.22 0.56 13.36
N SER A 156 -11.41 0.87 12.86
CA SER A 156 -12.30 1.92 13.36
C SER A 156 -13.55 1.30 13.99
N GLY A 157 -14.48 2.13 14.45
CA GLY A 157 -15.73 1.65 15.03
C GLY A 157 -16.64 0.86 14.08
N SER A 158 -16.47 1.03 12.77
CA SER A 158 -17.30 0.40 11.72
C SER A 158 -16.51 -0.37 10.68
N GLU A 159 -15.18 -0.19 10.60
CA GLU A 159 -14.35 -0.84 9.59
C GLU A 159 -13.13 -1.51 10.25
N ASN A 160 -13.05 -2.84 10.11
CA ASN A 160 -11.97 -3.64 10.68
C ASN A 160 -10.62 -3.43 9.97
N HIS A 161 -10.63 -3.00 8.71
CA HIS A 161 -9.45 -2.82 7.86
C HIS A 161 -9.33 -1.35 7.40
N MET A 162 -9.43 -0.41 8.36
CA MET A 162 -9.27 1.02 8.06
C MET A 162 -7.89 1.33 7.51
N LEU A 163 -6.85 0.71 8.07
CA LEU A 163 -5.52 0.57 7.48
C LEU A 163 -5.08 -0.88 7.67
N PHE A 164 -4.69 -1.54 6.61
CA PHE A 164 -4.31 -2.94 6.63
C PHE A 164 -3.11 -3.21 5.73
N VAL A 165 -2.02 -3.70 6.33
CA VAL A 165 -0.87 -4.23 5.60
C VAL A 165 -0.98 -5.75 5.65
N ASP A 166 -1.32 -6.35 4.53
CA ASP A 166 -1.37 -7.81 4.34
C ASP A 166 0.03 -8.31 4.03
N ALA A 167 0.65 -8.94 5.03
CA ALA A 167 2.00 -9.46 4.91
C ALA A 167 2.10 -10.70 4.01
N GLY A 168 0.99 -11.43 3.84
CA GLY A 168 0.92 -12.62 2.98
C GLY A 168 0.82 -12.28 1.50
N ALA A 169 0.12 -11.20 1.17
CA ALA A 169 -0.14 -10.77 -0.19
C ALA A 169 0.75 -9.56 -0.62
N ASP A 170 1.53 -8.99 0.30
CA ASP A 170 2.33 -7.78 0.08
C ASP A 170 1.47 -6.57 -0.39
N HIS A 171 0.32 -6.38 0.23
CA HIS A 171 -0.61 -5.32 -0.09
C HIS A 171 -0.78 -4.32 1.05
N LEU A 172 -0.97 -3.04 0.69
CA LEU A 172 -1.49 -2.03 1.61
C LEU A 172 -2.93 -1.69 1.21
N MET A 173 -3.87 -1.85 2.12
CA MET A 173 -5.29 -1.54 1.92
C MET A 173 -5.75 -0.44 2.86
N ILE A 174 -6.65 0.42 2.37
CA ILE A 174 -7.28 1.49 3.15
C ILE A 174 -8.79 1.41 2.95
N ALA A 175 -9.53 1.27 4.07
CA ALA A 175 -10.98 1.20 4.11
C ALA A 175 -11.57 0.11 3.17
N LYS A 176 -10.85 -1.01 3.00
CA LYS A 176 -11.34 -2.18 2.25
C LYS A 176 -11.96 -3.19 3.21
N SER A 177 -13.28 -3.35 3.12
CA SER A 177 -14.05 -4.22 4.00
C SER A 177 -13.59 -5.69 3.89
N GLY A 178 -13.41 -6.31 5.06
CA GLY A 178 -13.00 -7.70 5.16
C GLY A 178 -11.58 -8.01 4.68
N GLY A 179 -10.71 -7.00 4.45
CA GLY A 179 -9.36 -7.23 3.92
C GLY A 179 -9.35 -7.79 2.48
N ASN A 180 -10.40 -7.52 1.70
CA ASN A 180 -10.56 -8.09 0.38
C ASN A 180 -9.93 -7.21 -0.70
N ALA A 181 -8.93 -7.73 -1.41
CA ALA A 181 -8.23 -7.06 -2.50
C ALA A 181 -9.04 -6.93 -3.82
N SER A 182 -10.29 -7.43 -3.87
CA SER A 182 -11.12 -7.38 -5.08
C SER A 182 -11.50 -5.96 -5.49
N PHE A 183 -11.55 -5.72 -6.80
CA PHE A 183 -12.11 -4.50 -7.40
C PHE A 183 -13.60 -4.28 -7.10
N SER A 184 -14.34 -5.32 -6.74
CA SER A 184 -15.75 -5.21 -6.40
C SER A 184 -16.02 -4.71 -4.97
N VAL A 185 -14.99 -4.48 -4.18
CA VAL A 185 -15.08 -4.00 -2.79
C VAL A 185 -14.54 -2.57 -2.71
N SER A 186 -15.33 -1.64 -2.18
CA SER A 186 -14.92 -0.23 -1.99
C SER A 186 -13.68 -0.10 -1.11
N GLY A 187 -12.86 0.91 -1.38
CA GLY A 187 -11.62 1.23 -0.69
C GLY A 187 -10.43 1.39 -1.63
N SER A 188 -9.26 1.62 -1.06
CA SER A 188 -8.00 1.78 -1.81
C SER A 188 -7.09 0.58 -1.58
N LEU A 189 -6.37 0.18 -2.63
CA LEU A 189 -5.42 -0.92 -2.61
C LEU A 189 -4.14 -0.50 -3.32
N PHE A 190 -3.01 -0.72 -2.67
CA PHE A 190 -1.67 -0.45 -3.19
C PHE A 190 -0.92 -1.79 -3.25
N TYR A 191 -0.52 -2.17 -4.45
CA TYR A 191 0.25 -3.38 -4.69
C TYR A 191 1.76 -3.11 -4.55
N LYS A 192 2.53 -4.13 -4.19
CA LYS A 192 3.99 -4.06 -4.19
C LYS A 192 4.60 -3.73 -5.56
N SER A 193 3.87 -4.00 -6.64
CA SER A 193 4.23 -3.62 -8.01
C SER A 193 4.17 -2.10 -8.28
N GLY A 194 3.57 -1.32 -7.36
CA GLY A 194 3.35 0.12 -7.51
C GLY A 194 1.97 0.48 -8.09
N GLU A 195 1.15 -0.49 -8.42
CA GLU A 195 -0.22 -0.28 -8.88
C GLU A 195 -1.10 0.24 -7.74
N VAL A 196 -2.01 1.17 -8.07
CA VAL A 196 -2.98 1.74 -7.13
C VAL A 196 -4.40 1.55 -7.66
N ASN A 197 -5.23 0.82 -6.92
CA ASN A 197 -6.63 0.61 -7.23
C ASN A 197 -7.51 1.39 -6.26
N LEU A 198 -8.33 2.27 -6.79
CA LEU A 198 -9.33 3.03 -6.06
C LEU A 198 -10.72 2.55 -6.47
N THR A 199 -11.52 2.09 -5.52
CA THR A 199 -12.84 1.53 -5.78
C THR A 199 -13.89 2.19 -4.89
N ARG A 200 -14.99 2.61 -5.48
CA ARG A 200 -16.16 3.14 -4.77
C ARG A 200 -17.43 2.74 -5.51
N ASP A 201 -18.48 2.44 -4.76
CA ASP A 201 -19.75 1.92 -5.31
C ASP A 201 -20.53 3.00 -6.05
N ASP A 202 -20.60 4.20 -5.50
CA ASP A 202 -21.22 5.37 -6.13
C ASP A 202 -20.41 6.65 -5.85
N ASN A 203 -20.75 7.76 -6.55
CA ASN A 203 -20.08 9.06 -6.36
C ASN A 203 -18.62 9.09 -6.87
N ASN A 204 -17.94 10.24 -6.72
CA ASN A 204 -16.59 10.44 -7.24
C ASN A 204 -15.57 9.59 -6.47
N ILE A 205 -14.68 8.92 -7.21
CA ILE A 205 -13.62 8.08 -6.65
C ILE A 205 -12.41 8.90 -6.24
N LEU A 206 -12.09 9.95 -7.00
CA LEU A 206 -10.91 10.79 -6.79
C LEU A 206 -11.25 12.27 -6.93
N TYR A 207 -10.90 13.03 -5.92
CA TYR A 207 -10.94 14.49 -5.94
C TYR A 207 -9.50 15.02 -5.95
N MET A 208 -9.18 15.86 -6.93
CA MET A 208 -7.89 16.56 -7.00
C MET A 208 -8.14 18.05 -6.98
N ASN A 209 -7.49 18.76 -6.07
CA ASN A 209 -7.69 20.19 -5.87
C ASN A 209 -6.37 20.94 -5.73
N ARG A 210 -6.25 22.07 -6.43
CA ARG A 210 -5.23 23.10 -6.23
C ARG A 210 -5.91 24.32 -5.60
N THR A 211 -5.47 24.72 -4.42
CA THR A 211 -6.20 25.70 -3.60
C THR A 211 -6.00 27.15 -4.02
N THR A 212 -4.89 27.50 -4.67
CA THR A 212 -4.50 28.93 -4.85
C THR A 212 -4.00 29.31 -6.23
N SER A 213 -3.67 28.38 -7.10
CA SER A 213 -3.05 28.71 -8.41
C SER A 213 -3.40 27.72 -9.50
N ASP A 214 -3.37 28.19 -10.74
CA ASP A 214 -3.47 27.34 -11.93
C ASP A 214 -2.27 26.39 -12.06
N GLY A 215 -2.42 25.32 -12.81
CA GLY A 215 -1.36 24.38 -13.15
C GLY A 215 -1.78 22.91 -13.18
N ASN A 216 -0.81 22.02 -13.23
CA ASN A 216 -1.05 20.58 -13.39
C ASN A 216 -1.69 19.96 -12.16
N LEU A 217 -2.69 19.11 -12.38
CA LEU A 217 -3.28 18.19 -11.42
C LEU A 217 -2.69 16.77 -11.54
N VAL A 218 -2.42 16.34 -12.79
CA VAL A 218 -1.79 15.05 -13.10
C VAL A 218 -0.71 15.27 -14.14
N GLN A 219 0.41 14.56 -14.00
CA GLN A 219 1.48 14.53 -14.99
C GLN A 219 1.77 13.07 -15.35
N PHE A 220 1.94 12.79 -16.64
CA PHE A 220 2.25 11.47 -17.17
C PHE A 220 3.70 11.44 -17.64
N TYR A 221 4.47 10.47 -17.17
CA TYR A 221 5.88 10.30 -17.49
C TYR A 221 6.14 8.94 -18.13
N GLN A 222 7.06 8.89 -19.07
CA GLN A 222 7.66 7.68 -19.59
C GLN A 222 9.18 7.81 -19.54
N ALA A 223 9.86 6.85 -18.93
CA ALA A 223 11.32 6.84 -18.76
C ALA A 223 11.91 8.17 -18.26
N GLY A 224 11.19 8.86 -17.36
CA GLY A 224 11.59 10.14 -16.77
C GLY A 224 11.25 11.38 -17.61
N SER A 225 10.73 11.23 -18.82
CA SER A 225 10.28 12.34 -19.68
C SER A 225 8.81 12.62 -19.47
N LEU A 226 8.42 13.91 -19.45
CA LEU A 226 7.02 14.34 -19.37
C LEU A 226 6.37 14.17 -20.74
N GLU A 227 5.33 13.33 -20.84
CA GLU A 227 4.59 13.05 -22.08
C GLU A 227 3.26 13.80 -22.17
N GLY A 228 2.67 14.12 -21.02
CA GLY A 228 1.41 14.85 -20.99
C GLY A 228 0.96 15.22 -19.59
N SER A 229 -0.13 15.99 -19.50
CA SER A 229 -0.69 16.38 -18.21
C SER A 229 -2.18 16.69 -18.31
N ILE A 230 -2.85 16.63 -17.14
CA ILE A 230 -4.15 17.27 -16.93
C ILE A 230 -3.90 18.50 -16.07
N SER A 231 -4.31 19.68 -16.56
CA SER A 231 -4.11 20.95 -15.89
C SER A 231 -5.41 21.74 -15.78
N ILE A 232 -5.43 22.70 -14.85
CA ILE A 232 -6.50 23.69 -14.73
C ILE A 232 -5.94 25.10 -14.94
N SER A 233 -6.77 25.96 -15.56
CA SER A 233 -6.52 27.40 -15.66
C SER A 233 -7.86 28.13 -15.61
N GLY A 234 -8.06 28.92 -14.57
CA GLY A 234 -9.33 29.57 -14.28
C GLY A 234 -10.45 28.52 -14.13
N THR A 235 -11.42 28.54 -15.04
CA THR A 235 -12.57 27.60 -15.07
C THR A 235 -12.37 26.44 -16.07
N THR A 236 -11.18 26.31 -16.67
CA THR A 236 -10.93 25.36 -17.76
C THR A 236 -10.01 24.25 -17.33
N THR A 237 -10.39 23.00 -17.66
CA THR A 237 -9.52 21.83 -17.59
C THR A 237 -8.94 21.53 -18.97
N SER A 238 -7.62 21.36 -19.05
CA SER A 238 -6.90 21.04 -20.27
C SER A 238 -6.22 19.67 -20.19
N PHE A 239 -6.28 18.91 -21.29
CA PHE A 239 -5.51 17.69 -21.52
C PHE A 239 -4.35 18.04 -22.45
N ASN A 240 -3.13 18.10 -21.93
CA ASN A 240 -1.95 18.50 -22.68
C ASN A 240 -1.27 17.28 -23.30
N GLY A 241 -0.82 17.41 -24.57
CA GLY A 241 -0.30 16.29 -25.35
C GLY A 241 -1.41 15.35 -25.86
N PHE A 242 -2.62 15.88 -26.08
CA PHE A 242 -3.79 15.06 -26.39
C PHE A 242 -3.78 14.49 -27.80
N SER A 243 -4.06 13.19 -27.91
CA SER A 243 -4.42 12.50 -29.15
C SER A 243 -5.67 11.67 -28.88
N GLY A 244 -6.77 11.94 -29.59
CA GLY A 244 -8.01 11.17 -29.47
C GLY A 244 -7.87 9.85 -30.22
N LEU A 245 -7.80 8.75 -29.48
CA LEU A 245 -7.73 7.40 -30.00
C LEU A 245 -9.07 6.68 -29.87
N HIS A 246 -9.48 6.00 -30.94
CA HIS A 246 -10.67 5.14 -30.95
C HIS A 246 -10.25 3.72 -31.33
N GLU A 247 -10.54 2.77 -30.48
CA GLU A 247 -10.31 1.36 -30.77
C GLU A 247 -11.32 0.85 -31.80
N SER A 248 -10.85 0.10 -32.77
CA SER A 248 -11.68 -0.50 -33.83
C SER A 248 -11.09 -1.83 -34.32
N SER A 249 -11.71 -2.45 -35.31
CA SER A 249 -11.24 -3.65 -35.99
C SER A 249 -11.59 -3.60 -37.49
N GLY A 250 -11.20 -4.61 -38.24
CA GLY A 250 -11.53 -4.77 -39.65
C GLY A 250 -10.36 -4.61 -40.62
N ILE A 251 -9.16 -4.27 -40.11
CA ILE A 251 -7.94 -4.17 -40.91
C ILE A 251 -6.84 -5.09 -40.39
N PRO A 252 -5.90 -5.54 -41.25
CA PRO A 252 -4.77 -6.38 -40.83
C PRO A 252 -3.87 -5.70 -39.82
N THR A 253 -3.35 -6.44 -38.84
CA THR A 253 -2.48 -5.94 -37.76
C THR A 253 -1.12 -5.42 -38.24
N ASN A 254 -0.72 -5.74 -39.47
CA ASN A 254 0.50 -5.21 -40.10
C ASN A 254 0.27 -3.94 -40.92
N THR A 255 -0.93 -3.34 -40.84
CA THR A 255 -1.23 -2.06 -41.55
C THR A 255 -0.32 -0.98 -40.97
N PRO A 256 0.42 -0.24 -41.84
CA PRO A 256 1.40 0.73 -41.36
C PRO A 256 0.77 1.91 -40.60
N VAL A 257 1.50 2.44 -39.62
CA VAL A 257 1.13 3.68 -38.89
C VAL A 257 0.90 4.84 -39.87
N GLY A 258 -0.11 5.65 -39.59
CA GLY A 258 -0.50 6.79 -40.42
C GLY A 258 -1.36 6.40 -41.63
N THR A 259 -1.69 5.14 -41.85
CA THR A 259 -2.60 4.70 -42.91
C THR A 259 -4.02 5.26 -42.65
N VAL A 260 -4.61 5.86 -43.66
CA VAL A 260 -5.97 6.41 -43.61
C VAL A 260 -6.98 5.28 -43.59
N VAL A 261 -7.94 5.35 -42.65
CA VAL A 261 -9.02 4.40 -42.51
C VAL A 261 -10.38 5.09 -42.57
N SER A 262 -11.35 4.37 -43.08
CA SER A 262 -12.75 4.78 -43.19
C SER A 262 -13.65 3.82 -42.47
N THR A 263 -14.79 4.28 -41.94
CA THR A 263 -15.80 3.42 -41.32
C THR A 263 -16.50 2.57 -42.36
N ILE A 264 -16.95 1.40 -41.92
CA ILE A 264 -17.92 0.55 -42.63
C ILE A 264 -19.20 0.49 -41.80
N ASP A 265 -20.31 0.11 -42.44
CA ASP A 265 -21.62 0.03 -41.78
C ASP A 265 -21.78 -1.24 -40.95
N GLU A 266 -20.80 -1.45 -40.03
CA GLU A 266 -20.77 -2.55 -39.06
C GLU A 266 -20.23 -2.04 -37.72
N LEU A 267 -20.87 -2.51 -36.62
CA LEU A 267 -20.36 -2.26 -35.27
C LEU A 267 -19.15 -3.13 -34.97
N ASP A 268 -18.21 -2.57 -34.25
CA ASP A 268 -17.13 -3.32 -33.62
C ASP A 268 -17.69 -4.19 -32.47
N VAL A 269 -16.92 -5.18 -32.03
CA VAL A 269 -17.28 -6.05 -30.90
C VAL A 269 -16.18 -6.02 -29.85
N TYR A 270 -16.55 -6.24 -28.59
CA TYR A 270 -15.57 -6.39 -27.53
C TYR A 270 -14.65 -7.57 -27.79
N ALA A 271 -13.36 -7.39 -27.56
CA ALA A 271 -12.37 -8.48 -27.63
C ALA A 271 -12.64 -9.52 -26.54
N THR A 272 -12.07 -10.73 -26.71
CA THR A 272 -12.17 -11.81 -25.72
C THR A 272 -11.40 -11.51 -24.44
N MET A 273 -10.31 -10.77 -24.56
CA MET A 273 -9.46 -10.35 -23.45
C MET A 273 -9.42 -8.82 -23.38
N GLN A 274 -9.09 -8.29 -22.22
CA GLN A 274 -8.84 -6.86 -21.98
C GLN A 274 -7.52 -6.74 -21.18
N GLY A 275 -6.97 -5.53 -21.12
CA GLY A 275 -5.68 -5.28 -20.49
C GLY A 275 -4.56 -5.18 -21.52
N GLU A 276 -3.33 -5.03 -21.03
CA GLU A 276 -2.12 -4.93 -21.84
C GLU A 276 -1.44 -6.31 -22.00
N GLU A 277 -0.47 -6.43 -22.88
CA GLU A 277 0.29 -7.66 -23.08
C GLU A 277 0.97 -8.09 -21.77
N GLY A 278 0.66 -9.33 -21.35
CA GLY A 278 1.17 -9.91 -20.10
C GLY A 278 0.27 -9.72 -18.87
N ASP A 279 -0.81 -8.92 -18.99
CA ASP A 279 -1.80 -8.70 -17.94
C ASP A 279 -3.24 -8.73 -18.47
N GLU A 280 -3.49 -9.56 -19.51
CA GLU A 280 -4.82 -9.71 -20.09
C GLU A 280 -5.76 -10.46 -19.15
N SER A 281 -6.95 -9.91 -18.99
CA SER A 281 -8.05 -10.54 -18.25
C SER A 281 -9.24 -10.83 -19.17
N PRO A 282 -10.05 -11.86 -18.89
CA PRO A 282 -11.25 -12.14 -19.67
C PRO A 282 -12.20 -10.94 -19.71
N CYS A 283 -12.67 -10.56 -20.90
CA CYS A 283 -13.63 -9.47 -21.05
C CYS A 283 -15.06 -9.97 -20.77
N PRO A 284 -15.78 -9.45 -19.76
CA PRO A 284 -17.14 -9.88 -19.45
C PRO A 284 -18.15 -9.63 -20.59
N LYS A 285 -17.83 -8.71 -21.53
CA LYS A 285 -18.66 -8.36 -22.68
C LYS A 285 -18.15 -8.96 -24.00
N ALA A 286 -17.21 -9.90 -23.94
CA ALA A 286 -16.60 -10.52 -25.15
C ALA A 286 -17.64 -10.87 -26.21
N GLY A 287 -17.40 -10.45 -27.47
CA GLY A 287 -18.27 -10.69 -28.60
C GLY A 287 -19.58 -9.87 -28.66
N GLN A 288 -19.89 -9.06 -27.64
CA GLN A 288 -21.04 -8.16 -27.69
C GLN A 288 -20.73 -6.94 -28.57
N PRO A 289 -21.71 -6.38 -29.29
CA PRO A 289 -21.55 -5.16 -30.07
C PRO A 289 -21.15 -3.95 -29.19
N ARG A 290 -20.25 -3.14 -29.71
CA ARG A 290 -19.85 -1.85 -29.13
C ARG A 290 -20.62 -0.74 -29.87
N VAL A 291 -21.72 -0.31 -29.31
CA VAL A 291 -22.70 0.59 -29.97
C VAL A 291 -22.12 1.94 -30.39
N ASP A 292 -21.02 2.38 -29.77
CA ASP A 292 -20.33 3.64 -30.08
C ASP A 292 -19.08 3.47 -30.96
N HIS A 293 -18.82 2.26 -31.46
CA HIS A 293 -17.60 1.97 -32.23
C HIS A 293 -17.92 1.26 -33.54
N ALA A 294 -17.62 1.91 -34.64
CA ALA A 294 -17.70 1.31 -35.97
C ALA A 294 -16.45 0.51 -36.27
N LYS A 295 -16.58 -0.58 -37.07
CA LYS A 295 -15.45 -1.20 -37.74
C LYS A 295 -14.90 -0.28 -38.82
N VAL A 296 -13.61 -0.47 -39.14
CA VAL A 296 -12.94 0.31 -40.17
C VAL A 296 -12.39 -0.59 -41.27
N LYS A 297 -12.19 -0.01 -42.45
CA LYS A 297 -11.38 -0.53 -43.54
C LYS A 297 -10.24 0.44 -43.87
N VAL A 298 -9.19 -0.02 -44.53
CA VAL A 298 -8.25 0.90 -45.18
C VAL A 298 -9.01 1.73 -46.20
N SER A 299 -8.87 3.06 -46.18
CA SER A 299 -9.62 3.94 -47.09
C SER A 299 -9.24 3.65 -48.53
N ASP A 300 -10.22 3.24 -49.34
CA ASP A 300 -10.09 2.80 -50.74
C ASP A 300 -10.75 3.75 -51.74
N THR A 301 -11.23 4.89 -51.25
CA THR A 301 -11.93 5.87 -52.06
C THR A 301 -11.24 7.23 -51.93
N SER A 302 -10.93 7.85 -53.10
CA SER A 302 -10.35 9.21 -53.12
C SER A 302 -11.38 10.25 -52.69
N GLY A 303 -11.00 11.10 -51.71
CA GLY A 303 -11.92 12.09 -51.14
C GLY A 303 -13.07 11.46 -50.35
N ASP A 304 -12.84 10.33 -49.70
CA ASP A 304 -13.83 9.57 -48.94
C ASP A 304 -14.42 10.39 -47.78
N ALA A 305 -15.74 10.55 -47.79
CA ALA A 305 -16.47 11.26 -46.73
C ALA A 305 -16.68 10.42 -45.45
N CYS A 306 -16.42 9.12 -45.55
CA CYS A 306 -16.50 8.19 -44.38
C CYS A 306 -15.15 8.02 -43.69
N VAL A 307 -14.15 8.87 -44.00
CA VAL A 307 -12.87 8.84 -43.35
C VAL A 307 -13.03 9.02 -41.85
N TYR A 308 -12.34 8.13 -41.08
CA TYR A 308 -12.49 8.07 -39.61
C TYR A 308 -11.21 8.51 -38.87
N GLY A 309 -10.09 8.36 -39.51
CA GLY A 309 -8.79 8.72 -38.92
C GLY A 309 -7.63 7.98 -39.54
N VAL A 310 -6.58 7.82 -38.80
CA VAL A 310 -5.37 7.13 -39.20
C VAL A 310 -4.94 6.11 -38.18
N VAL A 311 -4.33 5.02 -38.63
CA VAL A 311 -3.74 3.98 -37.79
C VAL A 311 -2.65 4.56 -36.90
N LYS A 312 -2.76 4.39 -35.59
CA LYS A 312 -1.74 4.77 -34.61
C LYS A 312 -0.91 3.58 -34.15
N LEU A 313 -1.59 2.53 -33.66
CA LEU A 313 -0.98 1.27 -33.20
C LEU A 313 -2.05 0.17 -33.17
N PHE A 314 -1.62 -1.05 -32.94
CA PHE A 314 -2.49 -2.18 -32.59
C PHE A 314 -2.24 -2.57 -31.14
N ASN A 315 -3.30 -2.90 -30.40
CA ASN A 315 -3.16 -3.43 -29.05
C ASN A 315 -2.86 -4.94 -29.06
N ALA A 316 -2.64 -5.51 -27.86
CA ALA A 316 -2.34 -6.93 -27.69
C ALA A 316 -3.45 -7.87 -28.24
N GLN A 317 -4.69 -7.39 -28.27
CA GLN A 317 -5.85 -8.13 -28.79
C GLN A 317 -6.03 -8.00 -30.32
N GLY A 318 -5.07 -7.35 -31.00
CA GLY A 318 -5.12 -7.14 -32.46
C GLY A 318 -6.14 -6.08 -32.91
N LYS A 319 -6.71 -5.29 -31.96
CA LYS A 319 -7.54 -4.16 -32.29
C LYS A 319 -6.67 -2.96 -32.70
N VAL A 320 -7.14 -2.21 -33.70
CA VAL A 320 -6.49 -0.98 -34.12
C VAL A 320 -6.91 0.21 -33.27
N ASN A 321 -5.96 1.01 -32.83
CA ASN A 321 -6.21 2.34 -32.27
C ASN A 321 -6.06 3.36 -33.40
N VAL A 322 -7.16 4.06 -33.72
CA VAL A 322 -7.28 5.07 -34.77
C VAL A 322 -7.22 6.44 -34.14
N THR A 323 -6.27 7.29 -34.59
CA THR A 323 -6.24 8.72 -34.23
C THR A 323 -7.20 9.46 -35.12
N SER A 324 -8.19 10.15 -34.54
CA SER A 324 -9.16 10.96 -35.27
C SER A 324 -9.07 12.46 -34.96
N VAL A 325 -8.67 12.82 -33.74
CA VAL A 325 -8.64 14.20 -33.24
C VAL A 325 -7.33 14.46 -32.46
N GLY A 326 -6.81 15.68 -32.54
CA GLY A 326 -5.60 16.11 -31.83
C GLY A 326 -4.35 16.05 -32.70
N ILE A 327 -3.21 15.68 -32.13
CA ILE A 327 -1.94 15.56 -32.88
C ILE A 327 -1.75 14.15 -33.42
N GLY A 328 -1.30 14.06 -34.68
CA GLY A 328 -1.07 12.77 -35.32
C GLY A 328 -0.12 12.85 -36.50
N SER A 329 0.23 11.71 -37.09
CA SER A 329 1.02 11.61 -38.31
C SER A 329 0.22 10.83 -39.36
N ILE A 330 0.17 11.39 -40.58
CA ILE A 330 -0.57 10.86 -41.71
C ILE A 330 0.41 10.39 -42.79
N ARG A 331 0.16 9.22 -43.39
CA ARG A 331 0.87 8.77 -44.60
C ARG A 331 0.35 9.58 -45.80
N VAL A 332 1.18 10.43 -46.38
CA VAL A 332 0.82 11.31 -47.49
C VAL A 332 1.58 10.95 -48.74
N THR A 333 0.90 10.86 -49.86
CA THR A 333 1.45 10.77 -51.21
C THR A 333 1.47 12.17 -51.87
N GLY A 334 2.54 12.53 -52.55
CA GLY A 334 2.71 13.86 -53.14
C GLY A 334 3.32 14.88 -52.17
N ALA A 335 3.88 15.96 -52.69
CA ALA A 335 4.39 17.06 -51.87
C ALA A 335 3.26 17.76 -51.11
N CYS A 336 3.54 18.23 -49.89
CA CYS A 336 2.60 19.04 -49.11
C CYS A 336 3.32 20.18 -48.40
N ALA A 337 2.65 21.30 -48.27
CA ALA A 337 3.12 22.50 -47.58
C ALA A 337 2.48 22.62 -46.19
N LYS A 338 3.10 23.38 -45.29
CA LYS A 338 2.48 23.77 -44.02
C LYS A 338 1.17 24.54 -44.31
N GLY A 339 0.11 24.07 -43.64
CA GLY A 339 -1.24 24.63 -43.78
C GLY A 339 -2.15 23.88 -44.75
N ASP A 340 -1.61 22.99 -45.61
CA ASP A 340 -2.46 22.18 -46.48
C ASP A 340 -3.42 21.29 -45.71
N LEU A 341 -4.67 21.22 -46.19
CA LEU A 341 -5.66 20.24 -45.78
C LEU A 341 -5.43 18.93 -46.52
N LEU A 342 -5.69 17.80 -45.86
CA LEU A 342 -5.49 16.46 -46.38
C LEU A 342 -6.82 15.71 -46.50
N GLU A 343 -6.97 14.96 -47.62
CA GLU A 343 -8.08 14.05 -47.86
C GLU A 343 -7.54 12.64 -48.24
N SER A 344 -8.39 11.60 -48.20
CA SER A 344 -8.00 10.27 -48.66
C SER A 344 -7.58 10.27 -50.12
N ASN A 345 -6.50 9.59 -50.45
CA ASN A 345 -6.03 9.35 -51.83
C ASN A 345 -6.72 8.11 -52.45
N GLY A 346 -7.36 7.25 -51.63
CA GLY A 346 -8.02 6.03 -52.07
C GLY A 346 -7.16 4.77 -52.09
N ASP A 347 -5.98 4.82 -51.47
CA ASP A 347 -5.03 3.72 -51.39
C ASP A 347 -4.45 3.54 -49.94
N GLY A 348 -5.17 4.07 -48.96
CA GLY A 348 -4.71 4.10 -47.58
C GLY A 348 -3.72 5.24 -47.27
N THR A 349 -3.37 6.05 -48.28
CA THR A 349 -2.61 7.27 -48.04
C THR A 349 -3.53 8.50 -48.17
N ALA A 350 -3.06 9.66 -47.72
CA ALA A 350 -3.70 10.93 -47.95
C ALA A 350 -2.99 11.69 -49.10
N LYS A 351 -3.69 12.66 -49.67
CA LYS A 351 -3.18 13.68 -50.58
C LYS A 351 -3.64 15.06 -50.13
N VAL A 352 -3.00 16.10 -50.68
CA VAL A 352 -3.46 17.46 -50.44
C VAL A 352 -4.84 17.65 -51.04
N GLN A 353 -5.76 18.18 -50.24
CA GLN A 353 -7.12 18.56 -50.67
C GLN A 353 -7.05 19.73 -51.65
N SER A 354 -7.93 19.77 -52.62
CA SER A 354 -7.91 20.78 -53.70
C SER A 354 -8.36 22.16 -53.28
N ASP A 355 -9.01 22.27 -52.12
CA ASP A 355 -9.48 23.57 -51.57
C ASP A 355 -9.09 23.66 -50.06
N ASP A 356 -9.23 24.85 -49.46
CA ASP A 356 -8.89 25.16 -48.06
C ASP A 356 -10.10 25.15 -47.12
N ILE A 357 -11.17 24.48 -47.53
CA ILE A 357 -12.42 24.38 -46.75
C ILE A 357 -12.44 23.02 -46.02
N ILE A 358 -12.61 23.00 -44.69
CA ILE A 358 -12.83 21.81 -43.92
C ILE A 358 -14.18 21.19 -44.30
N ARG A 359 -14.15 19.91 -44.70
CA ARG A 359 -15.31 19.13 -45.12
C ARG A 359 -15.33 17.77 -44.39
N SER A 360 -16.40 17.02 -44.55
CA SER A 360 -16.49 15.63 -44.00
C SER A 360 -15.37 14.70 -44.48
N LYS A 361 -14.72 14.98 -45.59
CA LYS A 361 -13.59 14.24 -46.15
C LYS A 361 -12.21 14.71 -45.65
N THR A 362 -12.13 15.82 -44.89
CA THR A 362 -10.88 16.41 -44.42
C THR A 362 -10.35 15.58 -43.24
N ILE A 363 -9.13 15.03 -43.37
CA ILE A 363 -8.49 14.22 -42.33
C ILE A 363 -7.76 15.11 -41.31
N GLY A 364 -7.08 16.16 -41.80
CA GLY A 364 -6.30 17.02 -40.92
C GLY A 364 -5.58 18.09 -41.72
N LYS A 365 -4.80 18.89 -40.98
CA LYS A 365 -4.01 20.00 -41.54
C LYS A 365 -2.52 19.77 -41.25
N VAL A 366 -1.72 19.92 -42.26
CA VAL A 366 -0.25 19.79 -42.22
C VAL A 366 0.34 20.86 -41.30
N THR A 367 1.11 20.43 -40.29
CA THR A 367 1.83 21.36 -39.40
C THR A 367 3.27 21.60 -39.84
N ILE A 368 3.91 20.59 -40.45
CA ILE A 368 5.27 20.69 -41.01
C ILE A 368 5.24 20.18 -42.44
N GLY A 369 5.54 21.03 -43.42
CA GLY A 369 5.55 20.68 -44.84
C GLY A 369 6.64 19.65 -45.18
N ASN A 370 6.41 18.89 -46.28
CA ASN A 370 7.35 17.92 -46.79
C ASN A 370 7.28 17.86 -48.33
N SER A 371 8.39 18.20 -49.00
CA SER A 371 8.47 18.28 -50.45
C SER A 371 8.69 16.92 -51.15
N ASN A 372 8.90 15.84 -50.41
CA ASN A 372 9.01 14.50 -51.01
C ASN A 372 7.70 14.12 -51.69
N THR A 373 7.78 13.64 -52.96
CA THR A 373 6.61 13.26 -53.75
C THR A 373 6.16 11.80 -53.50
N GLY A 374 7.02 10.97 -52.91
CA GLY A 374 6.67 9.60 -52.50
C GLY A 374 5.82 9.55 -51.21
N VAL A 375 5.45 8.35 -50.79
CA VAL A 375 4.73 8.13 -49.54
C VAL A 375 5.64 8.43 -48.35
N LYS A 376 5.19 9.26 -47.42
CA LYS A 376 5.92 9.62 -46.18
C LYS A 376 4.94 9.94 -45.07
N LEU A 377 5.42 9.89 -43.81
CA LEU A 377 4.67 10.38 -42.66
C LEU A 377 4.81 11.91 -42.57
N VAL A 378 3.70 12.58 -42.32
CA VAL A 378 3.60 14.04 -42.18
C VAL A 378 2.90 14.38 -40.87
N ALA A 379 3.49 15.26 -40.08
CA ALA A 379 2.89 15.74 -38.83
C ALA A 379 1.69 16.63 -39.10
N CYS A 380 0.57 16.36 -38.43
CA CYS A 380 -0.71 17.03 -38.68
C CYS A 380 -1.47 17.29 -37.37
N VAL A 381 -2.38 18.25 -37.43
CA VAL A 381 -3.54 18.34 -36.53
C VAL A 381 -4.70 17.61 -37.19
N MET A 382 -5.30 16.68 -36.48
CA MET A 382 -6.38 15.81 -36.97
C MET A 382 -7.74 16.42 -36.71
N TYR A 383 -8.65 16.26 -37.65
CA TYR A 383 -10.02 16.81 -37.61
C TYR A 383 -11.09 15.75 -37.93
N CYS A 384 -10.74 14.49 -38.09
CA CYS A 384 -11.74 13.48 -38.50
C CYS A 384 -12.86 13.41 -37.49
N GLY A 385 -14.07 13.71 -37.89
CA GLY A 385 -15.29 13.69 -37.08
C GLY A 385 -16.30 14.70 -37.56
#